data_0463034f12a838a53f486b7c403af750
#
_entry.id   0463034f12a838a53f486b7c403af750
#
_cell.length_a   1.000
_cell.length_b   1.000
_cell.length_c   1.000
_cell.angle_alpha   90.00
_cell.angle_beta   90.00
_cell.angle_gamma   90.00
#
_symmetry.space_group_name_H-M   'P 1'
#
loop_
_entity.id
_entity.type
_entity.pdbx_description
1 polymer ?
#
loop_
_entity_poly.entity_id
_entity_poly.type
_entity_poly.pdbx_seq_one_letter_code
_entity_poly.pdbx_strand_id
1 'polypeptide(L)'
;VIRMGITNSNKVINADRIDCDGSLKVTLALTAAPDIISTPTDIALVLDRSGSMTGTPLTNMKTGAKTFIDIISQSTGGQSTGGQSSGEIGSGSHIGIVSFADTAQQNTQLITSVSTLKNAVDSLSAGGSTNHADAFSKAIALFDPSSSNDKVIVMFTDGKTTAGAPPA
;
A
#
# COMPACT_ATOMS: atom_id res chain seq x y z
N VAL A 1 -10.86 0.27 -1.74
CA VAL A 1 -11.50 -0.95 -1.22
C VAL A 1 -11.19 -2.09 -2.16
N ILE A 2 -10.33 -3.02 -1.75
CA ILE A 2 -10.05 -4.23 -2.54
C ILE A 2 -11.31 -5.10 -2.46
N ARG A 3 -12.03 -5.22 -3.56
CA ARG A 3 -13.10 -6.20 -3.68
C ARG A 3 -12.50 -7.52 -4.15
N MET A 4 -12.61 -8.56 -3.34
CA MET A 4 -12.30 -9.92 -3.75
C MET A 4 -13.54 -10.55 -4.36
N GLY A 5 -13.50 -10.88 -5.63
CA GLY A 5 -14.56 -11.58 -6.33
C GLY A 5 -14.24 -13.05 -6.52
N ILE A 6 -15.26 -13.93 -6.48
CA ILE A 6 -15.12 -15.32 -6.89
C ILE A 6 -15.13 -15.34 -8.41
N THR A 7 -14.00 -15.68 -9.03
CA THR A 7 -13.84 -15.72 -10.50
C THR A 7 -14.21 -17.07 -11.09
N ASN A 8 -14.17 -18.12 -10.29
CA ASN A 8 -14.61 -19.47 -10.71
C ASN A 8 -15.06 -20.27 -9.49
N SER A 9 -16.11 -21.05 -9.66
CA SER A 9 -16.55 -22.03 -8.68
C SER A 9 -16.87 -23.35 -9.37
N ASN A 10 -16.33 -24.44 -8.86
CA ASN A 10 -16.62 -25.78 -9.37
C ASN A 10 -16.96 -26.70 -8.21
N LYS A 11 -18.08 -27.42 -8.35
CA LYS A 11 -18.51 -28.44 -7.41
C LYS A 11 -18.41 -29.81 -8.08
N VAL A 12 -17.53 -30.65 -7.57
CA VAL A 12 -17.34 -32.01 -8.09
C VAL A 12 -17.84 -33.01 -7.06
N ILE A 13 -18.69 -33.93 -7.50
CA ILE A 13 -19.10 -35.11 -6.73
C ILE A 13 -18.31 -36.28 -7.27
N ASN A 14 -17.47 -36.86 -6.43
CA ASN A 14 -16.52 -37.91 -6.82
C ASN A 14 -17.11 -39.33 -6.87
N ALA A 15 -18.40 -39.50 -6.59
CA ALA A 15 -19.04 -40.81 -6.61
C ALA A 15 -20.47 -40.73 -7.11
N ASP A 16 -20.81 -41.66 -7.99
CA ASP A 16 -22.20 -41.88 -8.47
C ASP A 16 -23.03 -42.64 -7.44
N ARG A 17 -22.39 -43.17 -6.38
CA ARG A 17 -23.01 -43.97 -5.34
C ARG A 17 -22.48 -43.52 -3.97
N ILE A 18 -23.35 -43.59 -2.98
CA ILE A 18 -22.95 -43.43 -1.57
C ILE A 18 -22.30 -44.75 -1.15
N ASP A 19 -21.14 -44.68 -0.55
CA ASP A 19 -20.46 -45.85 0.00
C ASP A 19 -21.31 -46.54 1.11
N CYS A 20 -21.01 -47.79 1.40
CA CYS A 20 -21.79 -48.58 2.39
C CYS A 20 -21.70 -47.98 3.81
N ASP A 21 -20.76 -47.07 4.05
CA ASP A 21 -20.61 -46.32 5.31
C ASP A 21 -21.47 -45.02 5.35
N GLY A 22 -22.19 -44.72 4.27
CA GLY A 22 -23.01 -43.51 4.15
C GLY A 22 -22.23 -42.22 3.87
N SER A 23 -20.94 -42.30 3.55
CA SER A 23 -20.10 -41.13 3.28
C SER A 23 -20.15 -40.69 1.83
N LEU A 24 -20.18 -39.39 1.61
CA LEU A 24 -20.09 -38.76 0.28
C LEU A 24 -19.06 -37.61 0.33
N LYS A 25 -18.01 -37.72 -0.48
CA LYS A 25 -17.01 -36.66 -0.58
C LYS A 25 -17.45 -35.61 -1.60
N VAL A 26 -17.72 -34.40 -1.14
CA VAL A 26 -17.97 -33.23 -2.01
C VAL A 26 -16.76 -32.30 -1.96
N THR A 27 -16.16 -32.06 -3.11
CA THR A 27 -15.06 -31.10 -3.23
C THR A 27 -15.60 -29.82 -3.87
N LEU A 28 -15.48 -28.70 -3.13
CA LEU A 28 -15.77 -27.35 -3.63
C LEU A 28 -14.45 -26.64 -3.89
N ALA A 29 -14.16 -26.37 -5.16
CA ALA A 29 -13.03 -25.53 -5.54
C ALA A 29 -13.52 -24.11 -5.82
N LEU A 30 -12.98 -23.16 -5.09
CA LEU A 30 -13.24 -21.72 -5.23
C LEU A 30 -11.93 -21.04 -5.63
N THR A 31 -11.95 -20.32 -6.74
CA THR A 31 -10.82 -19.47 -7.14
C THR A 31 -11.25 -18.03 -6.94
N ALA A 32 -10.57 -17.34 -6.04
CA ALA A 32 -10.70 -15.89 -5.86
C ALA A 32 -9.50 -15.22 -6.51
N ALA A 33 -9.74 -14.31 -7.42
CA ALA A 33 -8.72 -13.38 -7.87
C ALA A 33 -8.95 -12.04 -7.15
N PRO A 34 -7.88 -11.34 -6.73
CA PRO A 34 -8.04 -9.96 -6.33
C PRO A 34 -8.60 -9.18 -7.53
N ASP A 35 -9.62 -8.35 -7.31
CA ASP A 35 -10.01 -7.38 -8.33
C ASP A 35 -8.79 -6.50 -8.60
N ILE A 36 -8.30 -6.57 -9.84
CA ILE A 36 -7.27 -5.64 -10.30
C ILE A 36 -7.90 -4.26 -10.17
N ILE A 37 -7.18 -3.33 -9.51
CA ILE A 37 -7.60 -1.93 -9.48
C ILE A 37 -7.75 -1.49 -10.93
N SER A 38 -8.98 -1.39 -11.40
CA SER A 38 -9.27 -1.07 -12.80
C SER A 38 -9.14 0.43 -13.08
N THR A 39 -9.12 1.25 -12.03
CA THR A 39 -8.97 2.71 -12.10
C THR A 39 -7.54 3.09 -11.71
N PRO A 40 -6.81 3.80 -12.58
CA PRO A 40 -5.50 4.33 -12.23
C PRO A 40 -5.58 5.21 -10.98
N THR A 41 -4.67 5.00 -10.04
CA THR A 41 -4.69 5.67 -8.73
C THR A 41 -3.32 6.26 -8.43
N ASP A 42 -3.29 7.53 -8.03
CA ASP A 42 -2.12 8.21 -7.52
C ASP A 42 -2.15 8.18 -6.00
N ILE A 43 -1.12 7.62 -5.38
CA ILE A 43 -1.06 7.41 -3.93
C ILE A 43 0.07 8.26 -3.35
N ALA A 44 -0.28 9.15 -2.42
CA ALA A 44 0.70 9.83 -1.58
C ALA A 44 0.88 9.02 -0.27
N LEU A 45 2.04 8.40 -0.13
CA LEU A 45 2.42 7.67 1.08
C LEU A 45 3.13 8.64 2.03
N VAL A 46 2.48 8.94 3.16
CA VAL A 46 2.92 9.95 4.13
C VAL A 46 3.45 9.26 5.38
N LEU A 47 4.75 9.46 5.66
CA LEU A 47 5.49 8.68 6.65
C LEU A 47 5.97 9.58 7.79
N ASP A 48 5.52 9.27 9.00
CA ASP A 48 5.95 9.94 10.22
C ASP A 48 7.40 9.56 10.55
N ARG A 49 8.26 10.57 10.66
CA ARG A 49 9.64 10.41 11.13
C ARG A 49 9.92 11.27 12.36
N SER A 50 8.91 11.66 13.12
CA SER A 50 9.08 12.41 14.38
C SER A 50 9.92 11.67 15.41
N GLY A 51 10.32 12.36 16.47
CA GLY A 51 11.19 11.80 17.50
C GLY A 51 10.63 10.56 18.21
N SER A 52 9.30 10.46 18.36
CA SER A 52 8.61 9.30 18.92
C SER A 52 8.81 8.03 18.09
N MET A 53 9.05 8.18 16.78
CA MET A 53 9.33 7.07 15.89
C MET A 53 10.71 6.44 16.04
N THR A 54 11.56 6.95 16.93
CA THR A 54 12.95 6.46 17.10
C THR A 54 12.97 4.97 17.49
N GLY A 55 13.82 4.19 16.80
CA GLY A 55 14.04 2.78 17.09
C GLY A 55 13.01 1.86 16.40
N THR A 56 12.40 0.98 17.20
CA THR A 56 11.47 -0.04 16.71
C THR A 56 10.26 0.53 15.93
N PRO A 57 9.60 1.62 16.37
CA PRO A 57 8.49 2.21 15.61
C PRO A 57 8.89 2.59 14.19
N LEU A 58 10.03 3.24 13.99
CA LEU A 58 10.51 3.60 12.64
C LEU A 58 10.79 2.35 11.79
N THR A 59 11.40 1.32 12.39
CA THR A 59 11.68 0.04 11.70
C THR A 59 10.39 -0.63 11.25
N ASN A 60 9.39 -0.69 12.12
CA ASN A 60 8.08 -1.26 11.81
C ASN A 60 7.35 -0.46 10.73
N MET A 61 7.39 0.87 10.80
CA MET A 61 6.80 1.75 9.79
C MET A 61 7.46 1.54 8.43
N LYS A 62 8.79 1.47 8.35
CA LYS A 62 9.52 1.19 7.11
C LYS A 62 9.12 -0.16 6.53
N THR A 63 9.01 -1.19 7.36
CA THR A 63 8.58 -2.52 6.93
C THR A 63 7.15 -2.49 6.40
N GLY A 64 6.23 -1.84 7.11
CA GLY A 64 4.84 -1.67 6.69
C GLY A 64 4.71 -0.90 5.38
N ALA A 65 5.44 0.21 5.23
CA ALA A 65 5.45 1.02 4.01
C ALA A 65 5.99 0.23 2.80
N LYS A 66 7.07 -0.53 2.97
CA LYS A 66 7.61 -1.39 1.90
C LYS A 66 6.65 -2.51 1.53
N THR A 67 6.01 -3.15 2.52
CA THR A 67 4.97 -4.16 2.28
C THR A 67 3.78 -3.57 1.52
N PHE A 68 3.34 -2.36 1.89
CA PHE A 68 2.28 -1.66 1.17
C PHE A 68 2.64 -1.41 -0.29
N ILE A 69 3.86 -0.94 -0.58
CA ILE A 69 4.36 -0.73 -1.95
C ILE A 69 4.33 -2.05 -2.74
N ASP A 70 4.75 -3.17 -2.13
CA ASP A 70 4.72 -4.48 -2.78
C ASP A 70 3.30 -4.95 -3.11
N ILE A 71 2.36 -4.77 -2.17
CA ILE A 71 0.95 -5.12 -2.38
C ILE A 71 0.36 -4.32 -3.54
N ILE A 72 0.62 -3.01 -3.59
CA ILE A 72 0.13 -2.17 -4.69
C ILE A 72 0.78 -2.57 -6.02
N SER A 73 2.08 -2.85 -6.05
CA SER A 73 2.76 -3.34 -7.24
C SER A 73 2.11 -4.64 -7.76
N GLN A 74 1.87 -5.60 -6.89
CA GLN A 74 1.22 -6.87 -7.24
C GLN A 74 -0.22 -6.67 -7.72
N SER A 75 -1.00 -5.85 -7.05
CA SER A 75 -2.42 -5.60 -7.38
C SER A 75 -2.60 -4.79 -8.66
N THR A 76 -1.60 -4.05 -9.10
CA THR A 76 -1.61 -3.27 -10.34
C THR A 76 -0.96 -3.98 -11.53
N GLY A 77 -0.56 -5.25 -11.37
CA GLY A 77 0.05 -6.06 -12.42
C GLY A 77 1.55 -5.85 -12.59
N GLY A 78 2.21 -5.26 -11.61
CA GLY A 78 3.66 -5.17 -11.55
C GLY A 78 4.27 -6.58 -11.36
N GLN A 79 5.28 -6.94 -12.15
CA GLN A 79 5.90 -8.25 -12.08
C GLN A 79 6.81 -8.37 -10.85
N SER A 80 6.51 -9.32 -9.99
CA SER A 80 7.40 -9.77 -8.93
C SER A 80 8.19 -10.98 -9.43
N THR A 81 9.47 -10.81 -9.71
CA THR A 81 10.37 -11.93 -10.02
C THR A 81 11.14 -12.30 -8.75
N GLY A 82 10.72 -13.41 -8.11
CA GLY A 82 11.57 -14.16 -7.17
C GLY A 82 12.08 -13.37 -5.94
N GLY A 83 11.19 -12.85 -5.09
CA GLY A 83 11.58 -12.40 -3.74
C GLY A 83 12.34 -11.08 -3.63
N GLN A 84 12.71 -10.45 -4.72
CA GLN A 84 13.22 -9.08 -4.79
C GLN A 84 12.35 -8.27 -5.73
N SER A 85 11.65 -7.28 -5.17
CA SER A 85 10.79 -6.37 -5.92
C SER A 85 11.63 -5.41 -6.76
N SER A 86 11.99 -5.85 -7.95
CA SER A 86 12.46 -4.99 -9.03
C SER A 86 11.30 -4.62 -9.96
N GLY A 87 10.06 -4.70 -9.45
CA GLY A 87 8.86 -4.41 -10.22
C GLY A 87 8.54 -2.92 -10.31
N GLU A 88 7.54 -2.64 -11.09
CA GLU A 88 6.95 -1.31 -11.21
C GLU A 88 5.52 -1.32 -10.68
N ILE A 89 5.00 -0.15 -10.34
CA ILE A 89 3.56 0.05 -10.13
C ILE A 89 2.91 0.09 -11.50
N GLY A 90 1.92 -0.77 -11.72
CA GLY A 90 1.27 -0.92 -13.02
C GLY A 90 -0.07 -0.20 -13.13
N SER A 91 -0.82 -0.48 -14.21
CA SER A 91 -2.17 0.03 -14.49
C SER A 91 -2.30 1.56 -14.50
N GLY A 92 -1.23 2.30 -14.83
CA GLY A 92 -1.24 3.76 -14.83
C GLY A 92 -1.27 4.40 -13.44
N SER A 93 -1.10 3.60 -12.38
CA SER A 93 -1.03 4.07 -11.00
C SER A 93 0.38 4.50 -10.61
N HIS A 94 0.49 5.39 -9.63
CA HIS A 94 1.77 5.91 -9.14
C HIS A 94 1.76 5.98 -7.62
N ILE A 95 2.95 5.89 -7.02
CA ILE A 95 3.15 6.17 -5.59
C ILE A 95 4.19 7.27 -5.46
N GLY A 96 3.94 8.22 -4.57
CA GLY A 96 4.91 9.21 -4.15
C GLY A 96 5.08 9.19 -2.63
N ILE A 97 6.28 9.52 -2.15
CA ILE A 97 6.60 9.47 -0.73
C ILE A 97 6.82 10.89 -0.21
N VAL A 98 6.11 11.18 0.86
CA VAL A 98 6.28 12.36 1.71
C VAL A 98 6.63 11.89 3.11
N SER A 99 7.63 12.47 3.74
CA SER A 99 7.91 12.24 5.15
C SER A 99 7.74 13.53 5.95
N PHE A 100 7.44 13.41 7.23
CA PHE A 100 7.22 14.58 8.06
C PHE A 100 7.74 14.41 9.50
N ALA A 101 8.13 15.53 10.07
CA ALA A 101 8.46 15.75 11.47
C ALA A 101 8.03 17.18 11.85
N ASP A 102 8.94 18.10 12.19
CA ASP A 102 8.63 19.55 12.36
C ASP A 102 8.07 20.15 11.07
N THR A 103 8.58 19.70 9.95
CA THR A 103 8.15 20.06 8.59
C THR A 103 8.03 18.81 7.74
N ALA A 104 7.23 18.90 6.68
CA ALA A 104 7.10 17.84 5.70
C ALA A 104 8.08 18.02 4.54
N GLN A 105 8.58 16.90 4.05
CA GLN A 105 9.48 16.81 2.93
C GLN A 105 8.94 15.84 1.88
N GLN A 106 8.96 16.25 0.63
CA GLN A 106 8.73 15.36 -0.49
C GLN A 106 10.01 14.55 -0.76
N ASN A 107 9.95 13.24 -0.59
CA ASN A 107 11.07 12.33 -0.80
C ASN A 107 11.13 11.79 -2.23
N THR A 108 9.96 11.57 -2.85
CA THR A 108 9.85 11.22 -4.26
C THR A 108 8.71 11.97 -4.92
N GLN A 109 8.73 12.06 -6.25
CA GLN A 109 7.57 12.37 -7.07
C GLN A 109 6.61 11.18 -7.09
N LEU A 110 5.47 11.31 -7.78
CA LEU A 110 4.63 10.18 -8.16
C LEU A 110 5.37 9.36 -9.21
N ILE A 111 5.82 8.17 -8.85
CA ILE A 111 6.65 7.29 -9.68
C ILE A 111 6.14 5.86 -9.65
N THR A 112 6.62 5.04 -10.58
CA THR A 112 6.28 3.61 -10.70
C THR A 112 7.36 2.70 -10.16
N SER A 113 8.60 3.16 -10.03
CA SER A 113 9.76 2.35 -9.62
C SER A 113 9.68 1.93 -8.15
N VAL A 114 9.40 0.66 -7.90
CA VAL A 114 9.32 0.07 -6.55
C VAL A 114 10.65 0.16 -5.81
N SER A 115 11.76 -0.06 -6.49
CA SER A 115 13.10 0.02 -5.87
C SER A 115 13.42 1.43 -5.40
N THR A 116 13.11 2.45 -6.20
CA THR A 116 13.31 3.86 -5.84
C THR A 116 12.44 4.24 -4.64
N LEU A 117 11.17 3.80 -4.61
CA LEU A 117 10.27 4.04 -3.48
C LEU A 117 10.80 3.40 -2.19
N LYS A 118 11.25 2.14 -2.24
CA LYS A 118 11.80 1.44 -1.09
C LYS A 118 13.09 2.09 -0.58
N ASN A 119 13.97 2.52 -1.47
CA ASN A 119 15.20 3.23 -1.08
C ASN A 119 14.88 4.55 -0.38
N ALA A 120 13.86 5.28 -0.84
CA ALA A 120 13.40 6.50 -0.17
C ALA A 120 12.88 6.21 1.25
N VAL A 121 12.10 5.13 1.43
CA VAL A 121 11.65 4.66 2.75
C VAL A 121 12.84 4.30 3.66
N ASP A 122 13.82 3.56 3.13
CA ASP A 122 14.97 3.11 3.91
C ASP A 122 15.89 4.27 4.35
N SER A 123 15.94 5.36 3.58
CA SER A 123 16.74 6.54 3.89
C SER A 123 16.20 7.40 5.04
N LEU A 124 14.97 7.17 5.49
CA LEU A 124 14.34 7.98 6.54
C LEU A 124 15.03 7.78 7.90
N SER A 125 15.16 8.87 8.64
CA SER A 125 15.64 8.88 10.03
C SER A 125 14.67 9.65 10.92
N ALA A 126 14.48 9.16 12.16
CA ALA A 126 13.58 9.79 13.11
C ALA A 126 14.21 11.01 13.78
N GLY A 127 13.38 12.00 14.10
CA GLY A 127 13.76 13.22 14.85
C GLY A 127 12.74 14.34 14.66
N GLY A 128 12.70 15.27 15.60
CA GLY A 128 11.82 16.43 15.56
C GLY A 128 10.40 16.18 16.12
N SER A 129 9.54 17.16 15.93
CA SER A 129 8.14 17.16 16.37
C SER A 129 7.22 16.52 15.32
N THR A 130 5.91 16.58 15.53
CA THR A 130 4.92 15.96 14.63
C THR A 130 3.97 17.03 14.08
N ASN A 131 4.12 17.38 12.80
CA ASN A 131 3.33 18.40 12.11
C ASN A 131 2.47 17.78 11.00
N HIS A 132 1.28 17.31 11.35
CA HIS A 132 0.36 16.70 10.40
C HIS A 132 -0.17 17.68 9.35
N ALA A 133 -0.37 18.95 9.70
CA ALA A 133 -0.90 19.95 8.77
C ALA A 133 0.05 20.16 7.58
N ASP A 134 1.35 20.26 7.84
CA ASP A 134 2.35 20.39 6.79
C ASP A 134 2.47 19.10 5.97
N ALA A 135 2.33 17.94 6.62
CA ALA A 135 2.30 16.63 5.97
C ALA A 135 1.17 16.53 4.93
N PHE A 136 -0.05 16.90 5.30
CA PHE A 136 -1.18 16.90 4.37
C PHE A 136 -1.02 17.91 3.25
N SER A 137 -0.55 19.11 3.56
CA SER A 137 -0.29 20.15 2.55
C SER A 137 0.72 19.67 1.50
N LYS A 138 1.79 19.01 1.95
CA LYS A 138 2.80 18.42 1.05
C LYS A 138 2.27 17.26 0.23
N ALA A 139 1.46 16.40 0.83
CA ALA A 139 0.84 15.26 0.14
C ALA A 139 -0.13 15.73 -0.95
N ILE A 140 -0.95 16.75 -0.66
CA ILE A 140 -1.88 17.34 -1.64
C ILE A 140 -1.10 17.97 -2.80
N ALA A 141 -0.01 18.69 -2.50
CA ALA A 141 0.83 19.34 -3.52
C ALA A 141 1.57 18.34 -4.43
N LEU A 142 1.65 17.05 -4.04
CA LEU A 142 2.24 15.99 -4.85
C LEU A 142 1.36 15.61 -6.04
N PHE A 143 0.03 15.76 -5.89
CA PHE A 143 -0.92 15.36 -6.92
C PHE A 143 -1.02 16.40 -8.04
N ASP A 144 -1.09 15.91 -9.29
CA ASP A 144 -1.46 16.73 -10.43
C ASP A 144 -2.99 16.96 -10.40
N PRO A 145 -3.47 18.20 -10.25
CA PRO A 145 -4.90 18.49 -10.25
C PRO A 145 -5.57 18.20 -11.61
N SER A 146 -4.80 18.14 -12.69
CA SER A 146 -5.30 17.82 -14.04
C SER A 146 -5.39 16.33 -14.32
N SER A 147 -4.77 15.49 -13.49
CA SER A 147 -4.83 14.03 -13.63
C SER A 147 -6.23 13.50 -13.29
N SER A 148 -6.73 12.63 -14.16
CA SER A 148 -8.01 11.91 -13.95
C SER A 148 -7.88 10.71 -13.01
N ASN A 149 -6.65 10.38 -12.55
CA ASN A 149 -6.43 9.31 -11.60
C ASN A 149 -7.11 9.61 -10.27
N ASP A 150 -7.62 8.56 -9.63
CA ASP A 150 -8.06 8.65 -8.24
C ASP A 150 -6.88 9.07 -7.35
N LYS A 151 -7.14 9.90 -6.34
CA LYS A 151 -6.10 10.44 -5.46
C LYS A 151 -6.32 9.92 -4.04
N VAL A 152 -5.31 9.25 -3.48
CA VAL A 152 -5.37 8.63 -2.16
C VAL A 152 -4.16 9.06 -1.33
N ILE A 153 -4.41 9.48 -0.10
CA ILE A 153 -3.35 9.73 0.90
C ILE A 153 -3.39 8.60 1.91
N VAL A 154 -2.26 7.94 2.11
CA VAL A 154 -2.08 6.91 3.14
C VAL A 154 -1.03 7.38 4.12
N MET A 155 -1.42 7.54 5.39
CA MET A 155 -0.54 8.04 6.44
C MET A 155 -0.17 6.94 7.43
N PHE A 156 1.13 6.85 7.74
CA PHE A 156 1.67 6.05 8.82
C PHE A 156 2.19 6.98 9.91
N THR A 157 1.60 6.95 11.09
CA THR A 157 1.96 7.77 12.24
C THR A 157 1.69 7.03 13.54
N ASP A 158 2.44 7.29 14.59
CA ASP A 158 2.22 6.77 15.95
C ASP A 158 1.73 7.86 16.92
N GLY A 159 1.62 9.11 16.47
CA GLY A 159 1.56 10.23 17.35
C GLY A 159 0.42 11.22 17.12
N LYS A 160 0.27 12.08 18.13
CA LYS A 160 -0.55 13.29 18.08
C LYS A 160 0.26 14.44 17.51
N THR A 161 -0.41 15.38 16.87
CA THR A 161 0.19 16.65 16.45
C THR A 161 0.84 17.35 17.65
N THR A 162 2.13 17.65 17.53
CA THR A 162 2.93 18.37 18.54
C THR A 162 3.48 19.69 18.01
N ALA A 163 3.36 19.93 16.71
CA ALA A 163 3.75 21.16 16.02
C ALA A 163 2.76 21.52 14.91
N GLY A 164 2.69 22.78 14.54
CA GLY A 164 1.78 23.28 13.53
C GLY A 164 0.30 23.36 13.99
N ALA A 165 -0.60 23.68 13.07
CA ALA A 165 -2.03 23.67 13.34
C ALA A 165 -2.55 22.22 13.46
N PRO A 166 -3.53 21.95 14.35
CA PRO A 166 -4.19 20.65 14.36
C PRO A 166 -4.90 20.42 13.00
N PRO A 167 -4.94 19.17 12.51
CA PRO A 167 -5.74 18.87 11.33
C PRO A 167 -7.21 19.17 11.60
N ALA A 168 -7.86 19.79 10.62
CA ALA A 168 -9.27 20.16 10.69
C ALA A 168 -10.19 18.93 10.60
#